data_92f97bf288f075ae7d29d13bf431152d
#
_entry.id   92f97bf288f075ae7d29d13bf431152d
#
_cell.length_a   1.000
_cell.length_b   1.000
_cell.length_c   1.000
_cell.angle_alpha   90.00
_cell.angle_beta   90.00
_cell.angle_gamma   90.00
#
_symmetry.space_group_name_H-M   'P 1'
#
loop_
_entity.id
_entity.type
_entity.pdbx_description
1 polymer ?
#
loop_
_entity_poly.entity_id
_entity_poly.type
_entity_poly.pdbx_seq_one_letter_code
_entity_poly.pdbx_strand_id
1 'polypeptide(L)'
;MNQAIALIKHPVGEVKESDFQLVERPSLPCEEGFFRTKNMWLSLDAGFRHWMAEGAGDNYLPGMQIGDPVQGVVIGEVIESRHSGYPVGCIVSARTAWEQFSVLDGTDLCNILSPADGVPVHQYMSTLGLTGMTAWVGLYRVGNPRAGETVVISAAGGAVGTVAGQLAKAEGCRVVGLTSTRSKADWLVNEVGYDLVIDRETQPDLDQSLRDAVPEGIDVYFDNVGGHVLDTVMAQLKEGARIALSGAISEYEGEVEPLFNSYELVTKRVRMEGFMVTDHVEDFPAILKDLQNRLADGTLKSFEQIYNGLSETPRAFCDMMHGASRGKCLVTLD
;
A
#
# COMPACT_ATOMS: atom_id res chain seq x y z
N MET A 1 -25.45 17.74 -5.54
CA MET A 1 -25.34 16.28 -5.54
C MET A 1 -23.87 15.92 -5.44
N ASN A 2 -23.53 14.80 -4.83
CA ASN A 2 -22.19 14.27 -4.70
C ASN A 2 -22.11 12.93 -5.43
N GLN A 3 -21.16 12.75 -6.32
CA GLN A 3 -20.93 11.47 -6.98
C GLN A 3 -20.00 10.63 -6.10
N ALA A 4 -20.32 9.34 -5.96
CA ALA A 4 -19.54 8.37 -5.21
C ALA A 4 -19.59 7.00 -5.89
N ILE A 5 -18.58 6.16 -5.61
CA ILE A 5 -18.62 4.74 -5.97
C ILE A 5 -19.09 3.97 -4.74
N ALA A 6 -20.24 3.36 -4.85
CA ALA A 6 -20.81 2.52 -3.79
C ALA A 6 -20.48 1.04 -4.00
N LEU A 7 -20.30 0.31 -2.91
CA LEU A 7 -20.25 -1.14 -2.90
C LEU A 7 -21.68 -1.67 -3.05
N ILE A 8 -22.00 -2.37 -4.13
CA ILE A 8 -23.36 -2.91 -4.38
C ILE A 8 -23.46 -4.41 -4.15
N LYS A 9 -22.31 -5.05 -3.95
CA LYS A 9 -22.23 -6.47 -3.66
C LYS A 9 -20.92 -6.74 -2.89
N HIS A 10 -20.98 -7.59 -1.86
CA HIS A 10 -19.76 -8.10 -1.23
C HIS A 10 -19.03 -9.03 -2.21
N PRO A 11 -17.76 -8.72 -2.58
CA PRO A 11 -17.01 -9.57 -3.49
C PRO A 11 -16.77 -10.95 -2.88
N VAL A 12 -16.93 -12.00 -3.68
CA VAL A 12 -16.61 -13.39 -3.34
C VAL A 12 -15.48 -13.84 -4.25
N GLY A 13 -14.32 -14.18 -3.68
CA GLY A 13 -13.09 -14.40 -4.45
C GLY A 13 -12.58 -13.09 -5.07
N GLU A 14 -12.19 -13.13 -6.34
CA GLU A 14 -11.69 -11.96 -7.06
C GLU A 14 -12.72 -10.83 -7.12
N VAL A 15 -12.27 -9.62 -6.81
CA VAL A 15 -13.09 -8.41 -6.95
C VAL A 15 -13.34 -8.08 -8.41
N LYS A 16 -14.56 -7.60 -8.71
CA LYS A 16 -15.00 -7.29 -10.07
C LYS A 16 -15.57 -5.87 -10.14
N GLU A 17 -15.44 -5.23 -11.29
CA GLU A 17 -16.04 -3.91 -11.51
C GLU A 17 -17.56 -3.90 -11.22
N SER A 18 -18.24 -5.05 -11.48
CA SER A 18 -19.66 -5.22 -11.20
C SER A 18 -20.06 -5.27 -9.71
N ASP A 19 -19.09 -5.28 -8.81
CA ASP A 19 -19.33 -5.19 -7.37
C ASP A 19 -19.53 -3.75 -6.90
N PHE A 20 -19.31 -2.79 -7.81
CA PHE A 20 -19.35 -1.35 -7.57
C PHE A 20 -20.33 -0.65 -8.50
N GLN A 21 -20.83 0.51 -8.07
CA GLN A 21 -21.68 1.37 -8.88
C GLN A 21 -21.39 2.84 -8.62
N LEU A 22 -21.33 3.65 -9.70
CA LEU A 22 -21.35 5.10 -9.58
C LEU A 22 -22.77 5.54 -9.19
N VAL A 23 -22.88 6.26 -8.08
CA VAL A 23 -24.15 6.74 -7.54
C VAL A 23 -24.11 8.24 -7.30
N GLU A 24 -25.28 8.90 -7.38
CA GLU A 24 -25.45 10.27 -6.93
C GLU A 24 -26.11 10.29 -5.54
N ARG A 25 -25.53 11.04 -4.62
CA ARG A 25 -26.00 11.18 -3.24
C ARG A 25 -26.26 12.66 -2.92
N PRO A 26 -27.19 12.97 -1.99
CA PRO A 26 -27.30 14.32 -1.46
C PRO A 26 -25.98 14.76 -0.84
N SER A 27 -25.56 15.99 -1.10
CA SER A 27 -24.43 16.57 -0.35
C SER A 27 -24.83 16.73 1.11
N LEU A 28 -24.01 16.22 2.03
CA LEU A 28 -24.21 16.43 3.47
C LEU A 28 -24.03 17.92 3.81
N PRO A 29 -24.76 18.47 4.78
CA PRO A 29 -24.53 19.83 5.27
C PRO A 29 -23.14 19.91 5.94
N CYS A 30 -22.49 21.08 5.83
CA CYS A 30 -21.28 21.38 6.60
C CYS A 30 -21.70 22.03 7.92
N GLU A 31 -21.81 21.23 8.97
CA GLU A 31 -22.22 21.68 10.29
C GLU A 31 -21.06 22.29 11.10
N GLU A 32 -21.34 22.86 12.28
CA GLU A 32 -20.30 23.39 13.18
C GLU A 32 -19.31 22.27 13.59
N GLY A 33 -18.02 22.54 13.51
CA GLY A 33 -16.96 21.56 13.75
C GLY A 33 -16.59 20.72 12.51
N PHE A 34 -17.25 20.94 11.35
CA PHE A 34 -16.96 20.21 10.11
C PHE A 34 -16.40 21.12 9.03
N PHE A 35 -15.80 20.51 8.03
CA PHE A 35 -15.39 21.16 6.78
C PHE A 35 -15.67 20.25 5.60
N ARG A 36 -15.81 20.84 4.42
CA ARG A 36 -16.04 20.14 3.16
C ARG A 36 -14.84 20.24 2.27
N THR A 37 -14.43 19.10 1.70
CA THR A 37 -13.40 19.05 0.66
C THR A 37 -13.98 18.82 -0.73
N LYS A 38 -13.35 19.42 -1.74
CA LYS A 38 -13.35 18.91 -3.11
C LYS A 38 -12.17 17.98 -3.25
N ASN A 39 -12.46 16.70 -3.44
CA ASN A 39 -11.42 15.67 -3.56
C ASN A 39 -10.76 15.76 -4.94
N MET A 40 -9.44 15.79 -4.97
CA MET A 40 -8.62 15.90 -6.18
C MET A 40 -7.97 14.57 -6.56
N TRP A 41 -7.59 13.80 -5.53
CA TRP A 41 -6.89 12.54 -5.69
C TRP A 41 -7.48 11.49 -4.77
N LEU A 42 -7.56 10.27 -5.27
CA LEU A 42 -7.97 9.09 -4.51
C LEU A 42 -6.87 8.04 -4.55
N SER A 43 -6.52 7.52 -3.38
CA SER A 43 -5.61 6.40 -3.20
C SER A 43 -6.36 5.08 -3.28
N LEU A 44 -5.84 4.14 -4.05
CA LEU A 44 -6.30 2.76 -4.04
C LEU A 44 -5.31 1.91 -3.25
N ASP A 45 -5.82 1.22 -2.24
CA ASP A 45 -5.03 0.40 -1.32
C ASP A 45 -5.66 -0.98 -1.19
N ALA A 46 -4.86 -2.03 -1.43
CA ALA A 46 -5.34 -3.41 -1.48
C ALA A 46 -6.00 -3.88 -0.16
N GLY A 47 -5.55 -3.34 0.97
CA GLY A 47 -6.12 -3.67 2.28
C GLY A 47 -7.62 -3.40 2.40
N PHE A 48 -8.16 -2.40 1.68
CA PHE A 48 -9.61 -2.15 1.70
C PHE A 48 -10.44 -3.33 1.17
N ARG A 49 -9.86 -4.22 0.35
CA ARG A 49 -10.54 -5.43 -0.11
C ARG A 49 -10.99 -6.33 1.05
N HIS A 50 -10.19 -6.41 2.11
CA HIS A 50 -10.54 -7.20 3.30
C HIS A 50 -11.87 -6.75 3.90
N TRP A 51 -12.09 -5.44 4.06
CA TRP A 51 -13.32 -4.89 4.67
C TRP A 51 -14.52 -4.83 3.73
N MET A 52 -14.37 -5.19 2.44
CA MET A 52 -15.48 -5.35 1.50
C MET A 52 -16.18 -6.70 1.61
N ALA A 53 -15.60 -7.70 2.29
CA ALA A 53 -16.20 -9.03 2.44
C ALA A 53 -17.42 -9.00 3.37
N GLU A 54 -18.38 -9.91 3.17
CA GLU A 54 -19.55 -10.04 4.03
C GLU A 54 -19.15 -10.41 5.47
N GLY A 55 -19.64 -9.65 6.45
CA GLY A 55 -19.31 -9.86 7.85
C GLY A 55 -17.87 -9.47 8.22
N ALA A 56 -17.12 -8.87 7.31
CA ALA A 56 -15.77 -8.36 7.60
C ALA A 56 -15.83 -7.22 8.62
N GLY A 57 -14.72 -7.04 9.28
CA GLY A 57 -14.50 -6.02 10.29
C GLY A 57 -13.51 -6.56 11.32
N ASP A 58 -12.64 -5.70 11.81
CA ASP A 58 -11.63 -6.04 12.79
C ASP A 58 -11.45 -4.89 13.79
N ASN A 59 -10.39 -4.93 14.57
CA ASN A 59 -10.07 -3.87 15.53
C ASN A 59 -9.51 -2.59 14.88
N TYR A 60 -9.33 -2.58 13.55
CA TYR A 60 -8.80 -1.43 12.80
C TYR A 60 -9.89 -0.69 12.03
N LEU A 61 -10.77 -1.41 11.29
CA LEU A 61 -11.87 -0.82 10.53
C LEU A 61 -13.14 -1.70 10.59
N PRO A 62 -14.34 -1.07 10.59
CA PRO A 62 -15.58 -1.81 10.40
C PRO A 62 -15.69 -2.31 8.95
N GLY A 63 -16.43 -3.41 8.76
CA GLY A 63 -16.78 -3.90 7.44
C GLY A 63 -17.68 -2.92 6.68
N MET A 64 -17.46 -2.80 5.38
CA MET A 64 -18.25 -1.93 4.49
C MET A 64 -19.64 -2.52 4.26
N GLN A 65 -20.67 -1.66 4.23
CA GLN A 65 -22.04 -2.06 3.99
C GLN A 65 -22.43 -1.88 2.52
N ILE A 66 -23.30 -2.76 2.01
CA ILE A 66 -23.87 -2.62 0.68
C ILE A 66 -24.66 -1.31 0.60
N GLY A 67 -24.43 -0.53 -0.45
CA GLY A 67 -25.04 0.79 -0.69
C GLY A 67 -24.22 1.96 -0.15
N ASP A 68 -23.22 1.72 0.70
CA ASP A 68 -22.32 2.76 1.16
C ASP A 68 -21.17 3.02 0.17
N PRO A 69 -20.68 4.26 0.10
CA PRO A 69 -19.46 4.57 -0.64
C PRO A 69 -18.29 3.74 -0.13
N VAL A 70 -17.50 3.24 -1.05
CA VAL A 70 -16.29 2.48 -0.71
C VAL A 70 -15.31 3.39 0.03
N GLN A 71 -14.75 2.91 1.12
CA GLN A 71 -13.75 3.65 1.89
C GLN A 71 -12.44 3.79 1.11
N GLY A 72 -11.74 4.90 1.33
CA GLY A 72 -10.46 5.19 0.73
C GLY A 72 -9.78 6.41 1.36
N VAL A 73 -8.56 6.69 0.95
CA VAL A 73 -7.82 7.88 1.35
C VAL A 73 -7.84 8.88 0.21
N VAL A 74 -8.14 10.13 0.50
CA VAL A 74 -8.18 11.21 -0.50
C VAL A 74 -7.17 12.31 -0.17
N ILE A 75 -6.79 13.08 -1.20
CA ILE A 75 -6.29 14.44 -1.05
C ILE A 75 -7.32 15.37 -1.66
N GLY A 76 -7.75 16.37 -0.89
CA GLY A 76 -8.75 17.35 -1.31
C GLY A 76 -8.42 18.76 -0.85
N GLU A 77 -9.02 19.74 -1.54
CA GLU A 77 -8.99 21.13 -1.12
C GLU A 77 -10.23 21.44 -0.26
N VAL A 78 -10.03 22.11 0.86
CA VAL A 78 -11.13 22.59 1.72
C VAL A 78 -11.85 23.73 1.02
N ILE A 79 -13.11 23.53 0.65
CA ILE A 79 -13.93 24.52 -0.10
C ILE A 79 -15.00 25.18 0.78
N GLU A 80 -15.32 24.62 1.92
CA GLU A 80 -16.24 25.17 2.93
C GLU A 80 -15.76 24.70 4.30
N SER A 81 -15.76 25.56 5.31
CA SER A 81 -15.31 25.19 6.64
C SER A 81 -16.07 25.93 7.74
N ARG A 82 -16.49 25.15 8.76
CA ARG A 82 -16.93 25.60 10.08
C ARG A 82 -16.05 24.99 11.17
N HIS A 83 -14.84 24.55 10.81
CA HIS A 83 -13.85 23.97 11.70
C HIS A 83 -12.65 24.91 11.84
N SER A 84 -12.29 25.29 13.07
CA SER A 84 -11.22 26.28 13.33
C SER A 84 -9.82 25.84 12.87
N GLY A 85 -9.58 24.51 12.80
CA GLY A 85 -8.29 23.95 12.43
C GLY A 85 -8.10 23.72 10.92
N TYR A 86 -9.16 23.81 10.10
CA TYR A 86 -9.10 23.50 8.67
C TYR A 86 -9.68 24.64 7.83
N PRO A 87 -8.90 25.70 7.55
CA PRO A 87 -9.37 26.87 6.80
C PRO A 87 -9.60 26.53 5.32
N VAL A 88 -10.55 27.27 4.70
CA VAL A 88 -10.81 27.18 3.25
C VAL A 88 -9.51 27.46 2.47
N GLY A 89 -9.26 26.66 1.43
CA GLY A 89 -8.09 26.71 0.57
C GLY A 89 -6.92 25.84 1.05
N CYS A 90 -6.95 25.27 2.26
CA CYS A 90 -5.91 24.32 2.65
C CYS A 90 -6.13 22.96 1.95
N ILE A 91 -5.03 22.27 1.68
CA ILE A 91 -5.02 20.93 1.13
C ILE A 91 -4.94 19.94 2.29
N VAL A 92 -5.78 18.92 2.28
CA VAL A 92 -5.80 17.88 3.32
C VAL A 92 -5.69 16.50 2.71
N SER A 93 -5.04 15.59 3.44
CA SER A 93 -5.16 14.15 3.24
C SER A 93 -6.06 13.59 4.34
N ALA A 94 -7.04 12.76 3.98
CA ALA A 94 -7.95 12.17 4.95
C ALA A 94 -8.43 10.79 4.51
N ARG A 95 -8.75 9.90 5.47
CA ARG A 95 -9.52 8.70 5.18
C ARG A 95 -11.00 9.07 5.09
N THR A 96 -11.64 8.72 3.98
CA THR A 96 -13.04 9.00 3.70
C THR A 96 -13.61 7.95 2.74
N ALA A 97 -14.07 8.34 1.56
CA ALA A 97 -14.67 7.43 0.60
C ALA A 97 -14.28 7.74 -0.85
N TRP A 98 -14.62 6.85 -1.77
CA TRP A 98 -14.48 7.04 -3.20
C TRP A 98 -15.58 7.99 -3.70
N GLU A 99 -15.36 9.29 -3.51
CA GLU A 99 -16.35 10.33 -3.78
C GLU A 99 -15.71 11.66 -4.18
N GLN A 100 -16.49 12.54 -4.83
CA GLN A 100 -16.00 13.84 -5.30
C GLN A 100 -15.86 14.86 -4.17
N PHE A 101 -16.76 14.82 -3.18
CA PHE A 101 -16.77 15.76 -2.06
C PHE A 101 -16.95 14.99 -0.76
N SER A 102 -16.17 15.33 0.24
CA SER A 102 -16.30 14.75 1.58
C SER A 102 -16.61 15.82 2.61
N VAL A 103 -17.37 15.47 3.64
CA VAL A 103 -17.60 16.31 4.83
C VAL A 103 -16.94 15.63 6.01
N LEU A 104 -15.97 16.30 6.63
CA LEU A 104 -15.00 15.76 7.57
C LEU A 104 -14.99 16.58 8.87
N ASP A 105 -14.66 15.94 9.96
CA ASP A 105 -14.49 16.55 11.31
C ASP A 105 -13.02 16.67 11.74
N GLY A 106 -12.09 16.27 10.87
CA GLY A 106 -10.65 16.34 11.12
C GLY A 106 -10.07 15.22 11.97
N THR A 107 -10.83 14.17 12.29
CA THR A 107 -10.37 13.11 13.23
C THR A 107 -9.73 11.92 12.55
N ASP A 108 -10.25 11.43 11.42
CA ASP A 108 -9.83 10.15 10.83
C ASP A 108 -8.68 10.30 9.83
N LEU A 109 -7.44 10.08 10.30
CA LEU A 109 -6.20 10.22 9.51
C LEU A 109 -6.16 11.54 8.71
N CYS A 110 -6.80 12.58 9.25
CA CYS A 110 -6.93 13.87 8.57
C CYS A 110 -5.75 14.79 8.92
N ASN A 111 -4.99 15.17 7.90
CA ASN A 111 -3.81 16.01 8.06
C ASN A 111 -3.79 17.11 7.00
N ILE A 112 -3.46 18.33 7.42
CA ILE A 112 -3.15 19.43 6.49
C ILE A 112 -1.81 19.11 5.82
N LEU A 113 -1.80 19.12 4.50
CA LEU A 113 -0.57 18.96 3.72
C LEU A 113 0.06 20.32 3.43
N SER A 114 1.38 20.37 3.55
CA SER A 114 2.22 21.49 3.12
C SER A 114 3.26 20.94 2.15
N PRO A 115 2.87 20.75 0.87
CA PRO A 115 3.79 20.19 -0.11
C PRO A 115 5.06 21.03 -0.24
N ALA A 116 6.22 20.35 -0.29
CA ALA A 116 7.48 21.02 -0.57
C ALA A 116 7.50 21.55 -2.01
N ASP A 117 8.22 22.62 -2.24
CA ASP A 117 8.35 23.25 -3.56
C ASP A 117 8.82 22.22 -4.62
N GLY A 118 8.06 22.14 -5.72
CA GLY A 118 8.35 21.24 -6.83
C GLY A 118 7.95 19.78 -6.61
N VAL A 119 7.39 19.41 -5.45
CA VAL A 119 6.90 18.07 -5.18
C VAL A 119 5.41 17.96 -5.52
N PRO A 120 5.02 17.14 -6.49
CA PRO A 120 3.61 16.93 -6.82
C PRO A 120 2.80 16.43 -5.60
N VAL A 121 1.64 17.04 -5.36
CA VAL A 121 0.82 16.74 -4.17
C VAL A 121 0.41 15.27 -4.08
N HIS A 122 0.19 14.59 -5.20
CA HIS A 122 -0.18 13.17 -5.21
C HIS A 122 0.93 12.25 -4.66
N GLN A 123 2.19 12.69 -4.65
CA GLN A 123 3.26 11.91 -4.01
C GLN A 123 3.09 11.76 -2.50
N TYR A 124 2.29 12.63 -1.87
CA TYR A 124 1.86 12.49 -0.46
C TYR A 124 0.79 11.40 -0.25
N MET A 125 0.36 10.70 -1.31
CA MET A 125 -0.43 9.46 -1.26
C MET A 125 0.39 8.23 -1.66
N SER A 126 1.60 8.42 -2.16
CA SER A 126 2.50 7.34 -2.59
C SER A 126 3.76 7.31 -1.71
N THR A 127 4.89 7.67 -2.27
CA THR A 127 6.21 7.60 -1.61
C THR A 127 6.30 8.48 -0.35
N LEU A 128 5.63 9.63 -0.30
CA LEU A 128 5.58 10.52 0.87
C LEU A 128 4.33 10.31 1.75
N GLY A 129 3.49 9.34 1.42
CA GLY A 129 2.29 8.99 2.15
C GLY A 129 2.43 7.70 2.96
N LEU A 130 1.27 7.18 3.40
CA LEU A 130 1.22 5.99 4.25
C LEU A 130 1.97 4.79 3.66
N THR A 131 1.92 4.57 2.34
CA THR A 131 2.61 3.43 1.71
C THR A 131 4.13 3.55 1.75
N GLY A 132 4.67 4.75 1.54
CA GLY A 132 6.11 5.01 1.72
C GLY A 132 6.55 4.91 3.17
N MET A 133 5.74 5.42 4.10
CA MET A 133 5.98 5.30 5.55
C MET A 133 5.90 3.85 6.00
N THR A 134 4.96 3.04 5.45
CA THR A 134 4.90 1.59 5.69
C THR A 134 6.18 0.88 5.24
N ALA A 135 6.68 1.21 4.06
CA ALA A 135 7.95 0.68 3.56
C ALA A 135 9.13 1.02 4.50
N TRP A 136 9.17 2.27 4.96
CA TRP A 136 10.20 2.75 5.88
C TRP A 136 10.14 2.03 7.24
N VAL A 137 8.96 1.98 7.86
CA VAL A 137 8.76 1.33 9.17
C VAL A 137 9.09 -0.16 9.09
N GLY A 138 8.51 -0.87 8.12
CA GLY A 138 8.73 -2.31 7.96
C GLY A 138 10.20 -2.64 7.68
N LEU A 139 10.89 -1.80 6.89
CA LEU A 139 12.30 -2.03 6.60
C LEU A 139 13.20 -1.68 7.81
N TYR A 140 13.06 -0.48 8.39
CA TYR A 140 14.02 0.00 9.40
C TYR A 140 13.67 -0.37 10.83
N ARG A 141 12.39 -0.45 11.20
CA ARG A 141 11.98 -0.80 12.56
C ARG A 141 11.89 -2.31 12.77
N VAL A 142 11.38 -3.03 11.76
CA VAL A 142 11.15 -4.47 11.85
C VAL A 142 12.28 -5.26 11.19
N GLY A 143 12.51 -5.04 9.89
CA GLY A 143 13.54 -5.76 9.12
C GLY A 143 14.96 -5.45 9.58
N ASN A 144 15.25 -4.18 9.85
CA ASN A 144 16.55 -3.66 10.28
C ASN A 144 17.73 -4.28 9.50
N PRO A 145 17.75 -4.12 8.15
CA PRO A 145 18.75 -4.73 7.30
C PRO A 145 20.13 -4.11 7.50
N ARG A 146 21.16 -4.88 7.19
CA ARG A 146 22.56 -4.45 7.24
C ARG A 146 23.18 -4.53 5.85
N ALA A 147 24.14 -3.69 5.57
CA ALA A 147 24.88 -3.74 4.31
C ALA A 147 25.44 -5.16 4.06
N GLY A 148 25.26 -5.64 2.82
CA GLY A 148 25.63 -6.99 2.39
C GLY A 148 24.62 -8.09 2.68
N GLU A 149 23.55 -7.82 3.45
CA GLU A 149 22.44 -8.77 3.64
C GLU A 149 21.58 -8.90 2.41
N THR A 150 20.90 -10.05 2.26
CA THR A 150 19.92 -10.31 1.22
C THR A 150 18.53 -9.99 1.75
N VAL A 151 17.84 -9.05 1.08
CA VAL A 151 16.46 -8.65 1.36
C VAL A 151 15.57 -9.18 0.24
N VAL A 152 14.57 -9.99 0.58
CA VAL A 152 13.52 -10.44 -0.35
C VAL A 152 12.25 -9.67 -0.07
N ILE A 153 11.55 -9.21 -1.11
CA ILE A 153 10.34 -8.40 -1.00
C ILE A 153 9.25 -9.01 -1.87
N SER A 154 8.13 -9.39 -1.29
CA SER A 154 6.95 -9.83 -2.03
C SER A 154 6.10 -8.65 -2.51
N ALA A 155 5.29 -8.86 -3.57
CA ALA A 155 4.58 -7.79 -4.28
C ALA A 155 5.50 -6.59 -4.59
N ALA A 156 6.73 -6.89 -5.02
CA ALA A 156 7.80 -5.91 -5.23
C ALA A 156 7.42 -4.75 -6.16
N GLY A 157 6.53 -4.99 -7.14
CA GLY A 157 6.04 -4.00 -8.08
C GLY A 157 4.88 -3.13 -7.57
N GLY A 158 4.44 -3.33 -6.32
CA GLY A 158 3.40 -2.54 -5.67
C GLY A 158 3.93 -1.26 -5.01
N ALA A 159 3.02 -0.48 -4.43
CA ALA A 159 3.33 0.82 -3.82
C ALA A 159 4.37 0.72 -2.69
N VAL A 160 4.21 -0.23 -1.77
CA VAL A 160 5.15 -0.46 -0.66
C VAL A 160 6.44 -1.10 -1.15
N GLY A 161 6.33 -2.13 -2.02
CA GLY A 161 7.49 -2.88 -2.51
C GLY A 161 8.49 -2.01 -3.28
N THR A 162 8.01 -1.11 -4.16
CA THR A 162 8.89 -0.21 -4.93
C THR A 162 9.71 0.72 -4.03
N VAL A 163 9.15 1.18 -2.91
CA VAL A 163 9.86 2.03 -1.94
C VAL A 163 10.81 1.19 -1.10
N ALA A 164 10.32 0.07 -0.52
CA ALA A 164 11.13 -0.80 0.34
C ALA A 164 12.38 -1.32 -0.38
N GLY A 165 12.25 -1.69 -1.67
CA GLY A 165 13.38 -2.13 -2.49
C GLY A 165 14.45 -1.06 -2.66
N GLN A 166 14.07 0.16 -2.98
CA GLN A 166 15.00 1.27 -3.14
C GLN A 166 15.67 1.63 -1.82
N LEU A 167 14.92 1.65 -0.70
CA LEU A 167 15.49 1.88 0.63
C LEU A 167 16.51 0.79 1.00
N ALA A 168 16.19 -0.48 0.77
CA ALA A 168 17.11 -1.59 1.02
C ALA A 168 18.39 -1.51 0.15
N LYS A 169 18.24 -1.07 -1.11
CA LYS A 169 19.39 -0.80 -1.99
C LYS A 169 20.28 0.31 -1.45
N ALA A 170 19.68 1.40 -0.96
CA ALA A 170 20.42 2.51 -0.36
C ALA A 170 21.23 2.10 0.89
N GLU A 171 20.75 1.08 1.63
CA GLU A 171 21.48 0.48 2.76
C GLU A 171 22.57 -0.52 2.34
N GLY A 172 22.80 -0.70 1.04
CA GLY A 172 23.84 -1.60 0.53
C GLY A 172 23.46 -3.08 0.57
N CYS A 173 22.16 -3.39 0.60
CA CYS A 173 21.66 -4.75 0.55
C CYS A 173 21.60 -5.30 -0.88
N ARG A 174 21.65 -6.63 -0.99
CA ARG A 174 21.22 -7.35 -2.17
C ARG A 174 19.70 -7.49 -2.12
N VAL A 175 18.97 -6.96 -3.13
CA VAL A 175 17.52 -6.90 -3.12
C VAL A 175 16.92 -7.80 -4.21
N VAL A 176 16.08 -8.75 -3.79
CA VAL A 176 15.37 -9.69 -4.66
C VAL A 176 13.88 -9.44 -4.56
N GLY A 177 13.22 -9.22 -5.69
CA GLY A 177 11.79 -8.99 -5.77
C GLY A 177 11.00 -10.23 -6.18
N LEU A 178 9.79 -10.36 -5.63
CA LEU A 178 8.81 -11.34 -6.13
C LEU A 178 7.64 -10.56 -6.76
N THR A 179 7.27 -10.91 -7.99
CA THR A 179 6.18 -10.25 -8.74
C THR A 179 5.35 -11.23 -9.54
N SER A 180 4.25 -10.73 -10.14
CA SER A 180 3.31 -11.58 -10.89
C SER A 180 3.72 -11.80 -12.35
N THR A 181 4.34 -10.81 -13.01
CA THR A 181 4.57 -10.83 -14.45
C THR A 181 6.01 -10.52 -14.84
N ARG A 182 6.44 -11.06 -15.99
CA ARG A 182 7.75 -10.79 -16.57
C ARG A 182 7.98 -9.30 -16.85
N SER A 183 6.98 -8.62 -17.37
CA SER A 183 7.11 -7.19 -17.69
C SER A 183 7.33 -6.30 -16.45
N LYS A 184 6.78 -6.70 -15.29
CA LYS A 184 7.08 -6.05 -14.02
C LYS A 184 8.48 -6.37 -13.52
N ALA A 185 8.93 -7.61 -13.68
CA ALA A 185 10.28 -8.01 -13.30
C ALA A 185 11.33 -7.19 -14.05
N ASP A 186 11.19 -7.06 -15.37
CA ASP A 186 12.09 -6.26 -16.19
C ASP A 186 12.09 -4.78 -15.77
N TRP A 187 10.93 -4.21 -15.50
CA TRP A 187 10.80 -2.84 -15.00
C TRP A 187 11.45 -2.64 -13.62
N LEU A 188 11.24 -3.59 -12.69
CA LEU A 188 11.83 -3.53 -11.34
C LEU A 188 13.35 -3.54 -11.38
N VAL A 189 13.95 -4.35 -12.26
CA VAL A 189 15.40 -4.39 -12.43
C VAL A 189 15.91 -3.12 -13.09
N ASN A 190 15.30 -2.69 -14.21
CA ASN A 190 15.84 -1.65 -15.06
C ASN A 190 15.58 -0.22 -14.56
N GLU A 191 14.44 0.00 -13.86
CA GLU A 191 14.00 1.36 -13.49
C GLU A 191 13.96 1.57 -11.97
N VAL A 192 13.53 0.55 -11.19
CA VAL A 192 13.43 0.63 -9.73
C VAL A 192 14.75 0.29 -9.03
N GLY A 193 15.57 -0.59 -9.65
CA GLY A 193 16.92 -0.87 -9.16
C GLY A 193 17.06 -2.14 -8.33
N TYR A 194 16.14 -3.10 -8.46
CA TYR A 194 16.29 -4.44 -7.88
C TYR A 194 17.46 -5.19 -8.52
N ASP A 195 18.19 -6.00 -7.75
CA ASP A 195 19.29 -6.81 -8.28
C ASP A 195 18.79 -8.00 -9.09
N LEU A 196 17.67 -8.60 -8.66
CA LEU A 196 17.02 -9.73 -9.31
C LEU A 196 15.53 -9.72 -8.96
N VAL A 197 14.72 -10.21 -9.90
CA VAL A 197 13.28 -10.36 -9.67
C VAL A 197 12.81 -11.72 -10.20
N ILE A 198 12.10 -12.45 -9.35
CA ILE A 198 11.41 -13.70 -9.71
C ILE A 198 9.99 -13.33 -10.11
N ASP A 199 9.58 -13.70 -11.30
CA ASP A 199 8.21 -13.53 -11.77
C ASP A 199 7.49 -14.88 -11.88
N ARG A 200 6.27 -14.94 -11.36
CA ARG A 200 5.47 -16.17 -11.32
C ARG A 200 4.96 -16.61 -12.68
N GLU A 201 4.95 -15.72 -13.68
CA GLU A 201 4.50 -16.02 -15.03
C GLU A 201 5.46 -16.98 -15.74
N THR A 202 6.78 -16.72 -15.63
CA THR A 202 7.81 -17.52 -16.29
C THR A 202 8.53 -18.49 -15.35
N GLN A 203 8.40 -18.29 -14.04
CA GLN A 203 9.03 -19.07 -12.96
C GLN A 203 7.98 -19.57 -11.96
N PRO A 204 7.07 -20.49 -12.35
CA PRO A 204 5.95 -20.91 -11.51
C PRO A 204 6.38 -21.75 -10.29
N ASP A 205 7.53 -22.39 -10.32
CA ASP A 205 8.12 -23.07 -9.15
C ASP A 205 8.90 -22.05 -8.30
N LEU A 206 8.20 -21.42 -7.35
CA LEU A 206 8.77 -20.39 -6.49
C LEU A 206 9.89 -20.95 -5.60
N ASP A 207 9.77 -22.17 -5.10
CA ASP A 207 10.75 -22.78 -4.21
C ASP A 207 12.09 -23.00 -4.95
N GLN A 208 12.06 -23.58 -6.15
CA GLN A 208 13.27 -23.74 -6.96
C GLN A 208 13.85 -22.38 -7.37
N SER A 209 13.00 -21.45 -7.79
CA SER A 209 13.44 -20.12 -8.21
C SER A 209 14.12 -19.33 -7.06
N LEU A 210 13.62 -19.47 -5.83
CA LEU A 210 14.25 -18.87 -4.64
C LEU A 210 15.59 -19.53 -4.34
N ARG A 211 15.69 -20.87 -4.38
CA ARG A 211 16.98 -21.57 -4.17
C ARG A 211 18.05 -21.09 -5.16
N ASP A 212 17.68 -20.93 -6.41
CA ASP A 212 18.59 -20.46 -7.45
C ASP A 212 18.96 -18.99 -7.28
N ALA A 213 17.98 -18.16 -6.90
CA ALA A 213 18.14 -16.72 -6.73
C ALA A 213 18.92 -16.36 -5.46
N VAL A 214 18.73 -17.09 -4.35
CA VAL A 214 19.31 -16.79 -3.04
C VAL A 214 19.98 -18.02 -2.42
N PRO A 215 21.00 -18.62 -3.07
CA PRO A 215 21.60 -19.88 -2.62
C PRO A 215 22.21 -19.79 -1.22
N GLU A 216 22.58 -18.59 -0.76
CA GLU A 216 23.08 -18.35 0.59
C GLU A 216 21.97 -18.11 1.62
N GLY A 217 20.69 -18.08 1.18
CA GLY A 217 19.53 -17.81 2.02
C GLY A 217 19.20 -16.32 2.19
N ILE A 218 18.12 -16.07 2.92
CA ILE A 218 17.46 -14.77 3.08
C ILE A 218 17.72 -14.23 4.48
N ASP A 219 18.21 -13.00 4.60
CA ASP A 219 18.45 -12.31 5.88
C ASP A 219 17.19 -11.55 6.33
N VAL A 220 16.51 -10.86 5.39
CA VAL A 220 15.28 -10.11 5.66
C VAL A 220 14.23 -10.45 4.61
N TYR A 221 13.04 -10.77 5.07
CA TYR A 221 11.86 -10.88 4.21
C TYR A 221 10.85 -9.78 4.54
N PHE A 222 10.52 -8.97 3.54
CA PHE A 222 9.47 -7.96 3.63
C PHE A 222 8.22 -8.52 2.96
N ASP A 223 7.24 -8.90 3.76
CA ASP A 223 6.05 -9.61 3.28
C ASP A 223 4.85 -8.69 3.10
N ASN A 224 4.34 -8.63 1.86
CA ASN A 224 3.08 -7.99 1.50
C ASN A 224 2.01 -8.99 1.04
N VAL A 225 2.35 -10.30 0.96
CA VAL A 225 1.52 -11.31 0.30
C VAL A 225 0.93 -12.35 1.24
N GLY A 226 1.73 -12.87 2.19
CA GLY A 226 1.28 -13.93 3.08
C GLY A 226 1.17 -15.30 2.41
N GLY A 227 0.38 -16.21 3.00
CA GLY A 227 -0.01 -17.51 2.45
C GLY A 227 1.15 -18.37 1.96
N HIS A 228 0.96 -19.03 0.81
CA HIS A 228 1.97 -19.90 0.21
C HIS A 228 3.31 -19.21 -0.09
N VAL A 229 3.30 -17.91 -0.40
CA VAL A 229 4.55 -17.16 -0.67
C VAL A 229 5.37 -17.03 0.61
N LEU A 230 4.74 -16.63 1.72
CA LEU A 230 5.37 -16.58 3.03
C LEU A 230 5.92 -17.95 3.43
N ASP A 231 5.10 -19.00 3.29
CA ASP A 231 5.50 -20.38 3.64
C ASP A 231 6.74 -20.84 2.87
N THR A 232 6.76 -20.60 1.55
CA THR A 232 7.90 -20.96 0.70
C THR A 232 9.16 -20.19 1.08
N VAL A 233 9.05 -18.89 1.35
CA VAL A 233 10.18 -18.06 1.77
C VAL A 233 10.76 -18.53 3.11
N MET A 234 9.92 -18.97 4.07
CA MET A 234 10.40 -19.46 5.38
C MET A 234 11.40 -20.60 5.25
N ALA A 235 11.26 -21.48 4.25
CA ALA A 235 12.20 -22.57 4.00
C ALA A 235 13.60 -22.08 3.60
N GLN A 236 13.72 -20.87 3.01
CA GLN A 236 14.97 -20.31 2.51
C GLN A 236 15.64 -19.28 3.46
N LEU A 237 15.07 -19.05 4.65
CA LEU A 237 15.60 -18.09 5.61
C LEU A 237 16.94 -18.57 6.20
N LYS A 238 17.83 -17.62 6.47
CA LYS A 238 19.03 -17.84 7.28
C LYS A 238 18.71 -17.93 8.77
N GLU A 239 19.66 -18.41 9.54
CA GLU A 239 19.62 -18.32 10.99
C GLU A 239 19.61 -16.85 11.45
N GLY A 240 18.67 -16.49 12.34
CA GLY A 240 18.49 -15.12 12.84
C GLY A 240 17.84 -14.16 11.84
N ALA A 241 17.26 -14.67 10.76
CA ALA A 241 16.52 -13.85 9.79
C ALA A 241 15.35 -13.10 10.43
N ARG A 242 14.87 -12.06 9.72
CA ARG A 242 13.76 -11.23 10.16
C ARG A 242 12.69 -11.19 9.07
N ILE A 243 11.43 -11.32 9.48
CA ILE A 243 10.25 -11.18 8.61
C ILE A 243 9.45 -9.98 9.08
N ALA A 244 9.28 -8.99 8.19
CA ALA A 244 8.38 -7.85 8.39
C ALA A 244 7.06 -8.14 7.68
N LEU A 245 6.01 -8.44 8.43
CA LEU A 245 4.67 -8.70 7.90
C LEU A 245 3.92 -7.37 7.73
N SER A 246 3.84 -6.91 6.49
CA SER A 246 3.21 -5.64 6.11
C SER A 246 1.78 -5.82 5.59
N GLY A 247 1.46 -6.99 5.04
CA GLY A 247 0.16 -7.29 4.48
C GLY A 247 0.06 -8.75 4.05
N ALA A 248 -1.16 -9.17 3.74
CA ALA A 248 -1.49 -10.54 3.35
C ALA A 248 -2.45 -10.53 2.15
N ILE A 249 -2.01 -9.94 1.01
CA ILE A 249 -2.90 -9.72 -0.14
C ILE A 249 -3.47 -11.03 -0.70
N SER A 250 -2.78 -12.17 -0.54
CA SER A 250 -3.28 -13.48 -0.94
C SER A 250 -4.52 -13.94 -0.15
N GLU A 251 -4.71 -13.37 1.06
CA GLU A 251 -5.80 -13.75 1.96
C GLU A 251 -7.01 -12.81 1.82
N TYR A 252 -6.85 -11.65 1.11
CA TYR A 252 -7.95 -10.68 0.98
C TYR A 252 -9.08 -11.16 0.05
N GLU A 253 -8.79 -12.05 -0.88
CA GLU A 253 -9.75 -12.57 -1.86
C GLU A 253 -9.99 -14.07 -1.75
N GLY A 254 -9.23 -14.79 -0.93
CA GLY A 254 -9.22 -16.24 -0.83
C GLY A 254 -9.39 -16.77 0.58
N GLU A 255 -9.25 -18.08 0.68
CA GLU A 255 -9.13 -18.77 1.96
C GLU A 255 -7.72 -18.60 2.53
N VAL A 256 -7.61 -18.51 3.86
CA VAL A 256 -6.32 -18.48 4.55
C VAL A 256 -5.59 -19.80 4.32
N GLU A 257 -4.39 -19.73 3.75
CA GLU A 257 -3.56 -20.91 3.52
C GLU A 257 -2.73 -21.26 4.75
N PRO A 258 -2.60 -22.55 5.12
CA PRO A 258 -1.81 -22.98 6.27
C PRO A 258 -0.31 -22.80 6.00
N LEU A 259 0.45 -22.48 7.07
CA LEU A 259 1.91 -22.43 7.04
C LEU A 259 2.50 -23.78 7.44
N PHE A 260 3.16 -24.47 6.54
CA PHE A 260 3.80 -25.79 6.76
C PHE A 260 5.23 -25.66 7.26
N ASN A 261 5.91 -24.58 6.90
CA ASN A 261 7.32 -24.32 7.24
C ASN A 261 7.50 -23.50 8.55
N SER A 262 6.44 -23.35 9.34
CA SER A 262 6.49 -22.55 10.59
C SER A 262 7.52 -23.04 11.61
N TYR A 263 7.93 -24.32 11.56
CA TYR A 263 8.98 -24.86 12.44
C TYR A 263 10.37 -24.28 12.13
N GLU A 264 10.59 -23.74 10.93
CA GLU A 264 11.81 -23.03 10.57
C GLU A 264 12.03 -21.77 11.43
N LEU A 265 10.94 -21.15 11.93
CA LEU A 265 11.05 -20.02 12.87
C LEU A 265 11.80 -20.42 14.14
N VAL A 266 11.60 -21.66 14.62
CA VAL A 266 12.26 -22.20 15.83
C VAL A 266 13.69 -22.59 15.50
N THR A 267 13.90 -23.42 14.47
CA THR A 267 15.23 -23.99 14.16
C THR A 267 16.23 -22.95 13.73
N LYS A 268 15.76 -21.90 13.01
CA LYS A 268 16.56 -20.78 12.54
C LYS A 268 16.50 -19.55 13.44
N ARG A 269 15.75 -19.58 14.56
CA ARG A 269 15.60 -18.45 15.52
C ARG A 269 15.17 -17.16 14.81
N VAL A 270 14.21 -17.28 13.90
CA VAL A 270 13.68 -16.18 13.10
C VAL A 270 12.80 -15.28 13.96
N ARG A 271 12.88 -13.98 13.80
CA ARG A 271 11.90 -13.02 14.30
C ARG A 271 10.91 -12.70 13.18
N MET A 272 9.63 -12.98 13.42
CA MET A 272 8.53 -12.61 12.55
C MET A 272 7.63 -11.62 13.30
N GLU A 273 7.39 -10.45 12.70
CA GLU A 273 6.70 -9.35 13.37
C GLU A 273 5.74 -8.65 12.39
N GLY A 274 4.44 -8.60 12.77
CA GLY A 274 3.44 -7.77 12.11
C GLY A 274 3.48 -6.35 12.66
N PHE A 275 3.19 -5.36 11.82
CA PHE A 275 3.17 -3.96 12.21
C PHE A 275 2.09 -3.18 11.48
N MET A 276 1.58 -2.16 12.13
CA MET A 276 0.72 -1.14 11.53
C MET A 276 1.48 0.18 11.49
N VAL A 277 1.51 0.81 10.31
CA VAL A 277 2.19 2.11 10.16
C VAL A 277 1.59 3.18 11.08
N THR A 278 0.31 3.09 11.37
CA THR A 278 -0.43 4.00 12.27
C THR A 278 -0.01 3.91 13.73
N ASP A 279 0.70 2.86 14.15
CA ASP A 279 1.27 2.77 15.50
C ASP A 279 2.54 3.65 15.65
N HIS A 280 3.03 4.22 14.54
CA HIS A 280 4.24 5.02 14.46
C HIS A 280 3.99 6.48 14.08
N VAL A 281 2.79 7.02 14.36
CA VAL A 281 2.41 8.40 13.96
C VAL A 281 3.35 9.47 14.52
N GLU A 282 3.95 9.23 15.67
CA GLU A 282 4.93 10.15 16.29
C GLU A 282 6.22 10.25 15.45
N ASP A 283 6.57 9.20 14.72
CA ASP A 283 7.75 9.16 13.84
C ASP A 283 7.48 9.80 12.47
N PHE A 284 6.22 10.02 12.07
CA PHE A 284 5.85 10.48 10.72
C PHE A 284 6.59 11.75 10.26
N PRO A 285 6.78 12.78 11.07
CA PRO A 285 7.53 13.96 10.63
C PRO A 285 8.99 13.64 10.25
N ALA A 286 9.63 12.75 11.01
CA ALA A 286 11.01 12.35 10.76
C ALA A 286 11.11 11.44 9.52
N ILE A 287 10.19 10.49 9.38
CA ILE A 287 10.09 9.59 8.22
C ILE A 287 9.84 10.39 6.96
N LEU A 288 8.86 11.31 6.99
CA LEU A 288 8.55 12.18 5.85
C LEU A 288 9.77 12.99 5.42
N LYS A 289 10.51 13.53 6.38
CA LYS A 289 11.73 14.30 6.09
C LYS A 289 12.81 13.45 5.44
N ASP A 290 13.03 12.21 5.90
CA ASP A 290 13.98 11.28 5.29
C ASP A 290 13.58 10.94 3.85
N LEU A 291 12.31 10.56 3.64
CA LEU A 291 11.80 10.23 2.30
C LEU A 291 11.88 11.43 1.33
N GLN A 292 11.58 12.64 1.79
CA GLN A 292 11.74 13.88 1.00
C GLN A 292 13.19 14.12 0.61
N ASN A 293 14.14 13.95 1.53
CA ASN A 293 15.56 14.11 1.25
C ASN A 293 16.03 13.10 0.19
N ARG A 294 15.62 11.85 0.30
CA ARG A 294 15.97 10.76 -0.65
C ARG A 294 15.33 10.98 -2.04
N LEU A 295 14.15 11.56 -2.11
CA LEU A 295 13.55 11.99 -3.39
C LEU A 295 14.34 13.15 -4.00
N ALA A 296 14.73 14.12 -3.17
CA ALA A 296 15.47 15.31 -3.64
C ALA A 296 16.88 14.98 -4.13
N ASP A 297 17.57 14.03 -3.52
CA ASP A 297 18.92 13.60 -3.94
C ASP A 297 18.91 12.48 -5.00
N GLY A 298 17.72 11.98 -5.37
CA GLY A 298 17.55 10.95 -6.40
C GLY A 298 17.83 9.51 -5.92
N THR A 299 18.08 9.29 -4.64
CA THR A 299 18.25 7.95 -4.04
C THR A 299 16.94 7.17 -4.04
N LEU A 300 15.82 7.89 -4.03
CA LEU A 300 14.46 7.34 -4.10
C LEU A 300 13.73 7.97 -5.30
N LYS A 301 12.94 7.17 -5.99
CA LYS A 301 12.03 7.60 -7.07
C LYS A 301 10.61 7.20 -6.71
N SER A 302 9.66 8.05 -7.06
CA SER A 302 8.23 7.77 -6.92
C SER A 302 7.68 7.16 -8.20
N PHE A 303 6.86 6.12 -8.04
CA PHE A 303 6.24 5.41 -9.17
C PHE A 303 4.73 5.31 -8.93
N GLU A 304 3.96 5.97 -9.79
CA GLU A 304 2.51 6.00 -9.72
C GLU A 304 1.89 5.55 -11.05
N GLN A 305 0.80 4.81 -10.95
CA GLN A 305 -0.12 4.55 -12.04
C GLN A 305 -1.39 5.35 -11.81
N ILE A 306 -1.66 6.30 -12.70
CA ILE A 306 -2.76 7.26 -12.56
C ILE A 306 -3.90 6.89 -13.52
N TYR A 307 -5.11 6.81 -12.99
CA TYR A 307 -6.37 6.68 -13.71
C TYR A 307 -7.12 8.01 -13.62
N ASN A 308 -7.95 8.34 -14.63
CA ASN A 308 -8.58 9.65 -14.72
C ASN A 308 -10.09 9.56 -14.55
N GLY A 309 -10.60 10.21 -13.52
CA GLY A 309 -12.02 10.31 -13.22
C GLY A 309 -12.55 9.24 -12.29
N LEU A 310 -13.48 9.63 -11.43
CA LEU A 310 -14.08 8.76 -10.40
C LEU A 310 -14.66 7.45 -10.97
N SER A 311 -15.22 7.48 -12.19
CA SER A 311 -15.78 6.29 -12.85
C SER A 311 -14.78 5.19 -13.16
N GLU A 312 -13.48 5.53 -13.27
CA GLU A 312 -12.41 4.54 -13.49
C GLU A 312 -11.97 3.83 -12.21
N THR A 313 -12.44 4.28 -11.04
CA THR A 313 -12.01 3.72 -9.74
C THR A 313 -12.23 2.21 -9.60
N PRO A 314 -13.41 1.64 -9.98
CA PRO A 314 -13.64 0.20 -9.94
C PRO A 314 -12.62 -0.58 -10.78
N ARG A 315 -12.41 -0.16 -12.02
CA ARG A 315 -11.43 -0.77 -12.95
C ARG A 315 -10.02 -0.68 -12.38
N ALA A 316 -9.62 0.52 -11.92
CA ALA A 316 -8.28 0.74 -11.35
C ALA A 316 -8.02 -0.15 -10.11
N PHE A 317 -9.05 -0.35 -9.29
CA PHE A 317 -8.96 -1.23 -8.12
C PHE A 317 -8.84 -2.71 -8.54
N CYS A 318 -9.64 -3.17 -9.50
CA CYS A 318 -9.51 -4.52 -10.06
C CYS A 318 -8.13 -4.75 -10.70
N ASP A 319 -7.65 -3.81 -11.53
CA ASP A 319 -6.31 -3.88 -12.14
C ASP A 319 -5.22 -4.01 -11.08
N MET A 320 -5.32 -3.25 -9.98
CA MET A 320 -4.39 -3.31 -8.86
C MET A 320 -4.43 -4.68 -8.17
N MET A 321 -5.62 -5.19 -7.84
CA MET A 321 -5.79 -6.48 -7.16
C MET A 321 -5.30 -7.66 -8.01
N HIS A 322 -5.55 -7.62 -9.31
CA HIS A 322 -5.06 -8.63 -10.26
C HIS A 322 -3.56 -8.45 -10.62
N GLY A 323 -2.91 -7.49 -10.00
CA GLY A 323 -1.48 -7.27 -10.19
C GLY A 323 -1.12 -6.68 -11.56
N ALA A 324 -2.00 -5.98 -12.24
CA ALA A 324 -1.72 -5.31 -13.51
C ALA A 324 -1.02 -3.95 -13.31
N SER A 325 -1.13 -3.32 -12.13
CA SER A 325 -0.58 -2.01 -11.85
C SER A 325 0.93 -2.03 -11.52
N ARG A 326 1.60 -0.89 -11.70
CA ARG A 326 3.00 -0.64 -11.31
C ARG A 326 3.07 0.52 -10.33
N GLY A 327 3.78 0.33 -9.20
CA GLY A 327 3.86 1.35 -8.15
C GLY A 327 2.53 1.59 -7.45
N LYS A 328 2.28 2.84 -7.07
CA LYS A 328 1.05 3.26 -6.40
C LYS A 328 -0.07 3.54 -7.39
N CYS A 329 -1.22 2.90 -7.20
CA CYS A 329 -2.44 3.20 -7.94
C CYS A 329 -3.14 4.43 -7.36
N LEU A 330 -3.39 5.42 -8.22
CA LEU A 330 -4.09 6.66 -7.88
C LEU A 330 -5.17 6.95 -8.92
N VAL A 331 -6.23 7.64 -8.48
CA VAL A 331 -7.26 8.17 -9.38
C VAL A 331 -7.31 9.69 -9.20
N THR A 332 -7.21 10.45 -10.30
CA THR A 332 -7.52 11.89 -10.27
C THR A 332 -9.03 12.09 -10.39
N LEU A 333 -9.56 12.99 -9.59
CA LEU A 333 -11.01 13.27 -9.49
C LEU A 333 -11.38 14.61 -10.13
N ASP A 334 -10.43 15.27 -10.79
CA ASP A 334 -10.64 16.53 -11.53
C ASP A 334 -11.35 16.32 -12.85
#